data_2b5cb092bf6937c47c2ff956838fd845
#
_entry.id   2b5cb092bf6937c47c2ff956838fd845
#
_cell.length_a   1.000
_cell.length_b   1.000
_cell.length_c   1.000
_cell.angle_alpha   90.00
_cell.angle_beta   90.00
_cell.angle_gamma   90.00
#
_symmetry.space_group_name_H-M   'P 1'
#
loop_
_entity.id
_entity.type
_entity.pdbx_description
1 polymer ?
#
loop_
_entity_poly.entity_id
_entity_poly.type
_entity_poly.pdbx_seq_one_letter_code
_entity_poly.pdbx_strand_id
1 'polypeptide(L)'
;MINLALLRAFRRSPIDFLDLLVASGASVEPLRVGPERVLLLDDPTQVWELLTVHARRTQKGRGLVRARLLLGDGLLTSEGEAHLRQRRALSAAFHPRRIADYLGSFAAAARRAADRWSDGGEIDLVGEMSALTLDGVGTALFGTDLRGSTPQITHALADMLAGFRLAMAPGGVVLLRTPLPAARRVRQAKAELENVVDDLVRQRAHEPAGQPTVLDLLGSQPELTDRQVRDQVMTLLLAGHETTAMALTWALAAIDQTPAVRAELETEWSAQAQEQATDPRADALSSATLPSATLPLTTAVLAETFRLWPPSWMFSRRTMEPLTLGGRCVPAGIMCLVSPALLHRDPRWWTEPEQFQPQRWLCREHGQSDRFDPKAPGQPRGAFLPFGAGPRMCIGEQFAWSEAAIMLAELGRRWRIHVTTTPLRPGPSSMTLRPKDPVKATTSLRDVA
;
A
#
# COMPACT_ATOMS: atom_id res chain seq x y z
N MET A 1 -12.44 17.46 -25.87
CA MET A 1 -11.15 17.02 -26.46
C MET A 1 -10.35 16.28 -25.39
N ILE A 2 -9.74 15.15 -25.69
CA ILE A 2 -8.79 14.50 -24.78
C ILE A 2 -7.58 15.42 -24.71
N ASN A 3 -7.20 15.88 -23.54
CA ASN A 3 -5.99 16.66 -23.37
C ASN A 3 -4.78 15.72 -23.54
N LEU A 4 -4.17 15.72 -24.70
CA LEU A 4 -3.02 14.87 -25.04
C LEU A 4 -1.84 15.07 -24.07
N ALA A 5 -1.68 16.28 -23.54
CA ALA A 5 -0.65 16.60 -22.57
C ALA A 5 -0.88 15.83 -21.26
N LEU A 6 -2.11 15.83 -20.72
CA LEU A 6 -2.49 15.06 -19.54
C LEU A 6 -2.29 13.55 -19.76
N LEU A 7 -2.65 13.04 -20.94
CA LEU A 7 -2.45 11.62 -21.24
C LEU A 7 -0.97 11.25 -21.32
N ARG A 8 -0.13 12.11 -21.92
CA ARG A 8 1.33 11.92 -21.98
C ARG A 8 1.95 11.98 -20.58
N ALA A 9 1.56 12.98 -19.78
CA ALA A 9 2.01 13.12 -18.40
C ALA A 9 1.64 11.88 -17.56
N PHE A 10 0.39 11.42 -17.63
CA PHE A 10 -0.07 10.21 -16.95
C PHE A 10 0.74 8.95 -17.33
N ARG A 11 1.17 8.86 -18.61
CA ARG A 11 2.01 7.75 -19.08
C ARG A 11 3.46 7.86 -18.64
N ARG A 12 3.92 9.07 -18.34
CA ARG A 12 5.32 9.35 -18.01
C ARG A 12 5.59 9.24 -16.52
N SER A 13 4.80 9.93 -15.70
CA SER A 13 4.98 10.01 -14.27
C SER A 13 3.68 10.42 -13.57
N PRO A 14 3.33 9.84 -12.40
CA PRO A 14 2.25 10.32 -11.56
C PRO A 14 2.41 11.78 -11.16
N ILE A 15 3.62 12.19 -10.83
CA ILE A 15 3.92 13.56 -10.37
C ILE A 15 3.71 14.55 -11.51
N ASP A 16 4.32 14.32 -12.70
CA ASP A 16 4.11 15.17 -13.87
C ASP A 16 2.62 15.34 -14.22
N PHE A 17 1.83 14.26 -14.01
CA PHE A 17 0.39 14.29 -14.24
C PHE A 17 -0.34 15.18 -13.23
N LEU A 18 0.01 15.08 -11.95
CA LEU A 18 -0.58 15.89 -10.88
C LEU A 18 -0.22 17.38 -11.03
N ASP A 19 1.04 17.68 -11.32
CA ASP A 19 1.52 19.04 -11.55
C ASP A 19 0.78 19.69 -12.73
N LEU A 20 0.57 18.94 -13.81
CA LEU A 20 -0.18 19.43 -14.95
C LEU A 20 -1.66 19.64 -14.64
N LEU A 21 -2.27 18.79 -13.80
CA LEU A 21 -3.65 18.98 -13.33
C LEU A 21 -3.77 20.26 -12.49
N VAL A 22 -2.86 20.50 -11.57
CA VAL A 22 -2.82 21.73 -10.76
C VAL A 22 -2.67 22.95 -11.67
N ALA A 23 -1.68 22.93 -12.55
CA ALA A 23 -1.41 24.03 -13.50
C ALA A 23 -2.58 24.30 -14.48
N SER A 24 -3.42 23.27 -14.73
CA SER A 24 -4.62 23.41 -15.57
C SER A 24 -5.84 23.95 -14.84
N GLY A 25 -5.73 24.31 -13.54
CA GLY A 25 -6.82 24.83 -12.73
C GLY A 25 -7.87 23.78 -12.32
N ALA A 26 -7.50 22.48 -12.33
CA ALA A 26 -8.40 21.38 -11.97
C ALA A 26 -8.88 21.43 -10.51
N SER A 27 -8.18 22.15 -9.64
CA SER A 27 -8.58 22.38 -8.25
C SER A 27 -9.60 23.53 -8.10
N VAL A 28 -9.59 24.46 -9.07
CA VAL A 28 -10.51 25.62 -9.05
C VAL A 28 -11.85 25.25 -9.68
N GLU A 29 -11.83 24.62 -10.86
CA GLU A 29 -13.04 24.21 -11.55
C GLU A 29 -12.92 22.81 -12.19
N PRO A 30 -14.05 22.06 -12.31
CA PRO A 30 -14.01 20.75 -12.93
C PRO A 30 -13.57 20.82 -14.39
N LEU A 31 -12.44 20.20 -14.70
CA LEU A 31 -11.93 20.03 -16.06
C LEU A 31 -12.58 18.85 -16.77
N ARG A 32 -12.72 18.96 -18.10
CA ARG A 32 -13.18 17.83 -18.92
C ARG A 32 -11.98 16.99 -19.36
N VAL A 33 -11.92 15.75 -18.86
CA VAL A 33 -10.91 14.75 -19.24
C VAL A 33 -11.60 13.59 -19.93
N GLY A 34 -11.61 13.60 -21.26
CA GLY A 34 -12.42 12.68 -22.05
C GLY A 34 -13.92 12.86 -21.77
N PRO A 35 -14.65 11.79 -21.43
CA PRO A 35 -16.08 11.87 -21.09
C PRO A 35 -16.33 12.34 -19.65
N GLU A 36 -15.30 12.47 -18.81
CA GLU A 36 -15.42 12.77 -17.40
C GLU A 36 -15.21 14.26 -17.10
N ARG A 37 -15.98 14.77 -16.14
CA ARG A 37 -15.68 16.05 -15.48
C ARG A 37 -14.91 15.75 -14.20
N VAL A 38 -13.70 16.26 -14.10
CA VAL A 38 -12.72 15.94 -13.05
C VAL A 38 -12.44 17.18 -12.23
N LEU A 39 -12.56 17.07 -10.92
CA LEU A 39 -12.17 18.09 -9.94
C LEU A 39 -11.06 17.51 -9.07
N LEU A 40 -9.90 18.15 -9.04
CA LEU A 40 -8.82 17.81 -8.12
C LEU A 40 -9.11 18.48 -6.77
N LEU A 41 -9.10 17.72 -5.69
CA LEU A 41 -9.21 18.26 -4.33
C LEU A 41 -7.80 18.41 -3.76
N ASP A 42 -7.39 19.65 -3.54
CA ASP A 42 -6.08 20.04 -3.00
C ASP A 42 -6.17 20.70 -1.60
N ASP A 43 -7.37 20.77 -1.03
CA ASP A 43 -7.62 21.22 0.33
C ASP A 43 -7.96 20.05 1.26
N PRO A 44 -7.23 19.86 2.37
CA PRO A 44 -7.46 18.77 3.32
C PRO A 44 -8.88 18.71 3.90
N THR A 45 -9.54 19.87 4.10
CA THR A 45 -10.92 19.94 4.63
C THR A 45 -11.90 19.36 3.62
N GLN A 46 -11.78 19.76 2.35
CA GLN A 46 -12.62 19.23 1.26
C GLN A 46 -12.44 17.72 1.11
N VAL A 47 -11.19 17.25 1.19
CA VAL A 47 -10.88 15.82 1.12
C VAL A 47 -11.47 15.07 2.29
N TRP A 48 -11.32 15.59 3.50
CA TRP A 48 -11.88 14.99 4.71
C TRP A 48 -13.41 14.89 4.63
N GLU A 49 -14.09 15.99 4.26
CA GLU A 49 -15.54 16.02 4.08
C GLU A 49 -16.03 15.01 3.04
N LEU A 50 -15.36 14.94 1.87
CA LEU A 50 -15.68 13.99 0.81
C LEU A 50 -15.62 12.54 1.31
N LEU A 51 -14.57 12.20 2.07
CA LEU A 51 -14.27 10.82 2.48
C LEU A 51 -15.05 10.37 3.71
N THR A 52 -15.48 11.30 4.56
CA THR A 52 -16.16 10.99 5.83
C THR A 52 -17.62 11.43 5.81
N VAL A 53 -17.89 12.73 5.77
CA VAL A 53 -19.26 13.31 5.87
C VAL A 53 -20.10 12.86 4.66
N HIS A 54 -19.53 12.95 3.47
CA HIS A 54 -20.24 12.63 2.22
C HIS A 54 -19.95 11.23 1.66
N ALA A 55 -19.34 10.34 2.46
CA ALA A 55 -18.94 9.02 1.99
C ALA A 55 -20.08 8.20 1.35
N ARG A 56 -21.31 8.28 1.91
CA ARG A 56 -22.49 7.55 1.40
C ARG A 56 -23.10 8.18 0.15
N ARG A 57 -22.80 9.46 -0.11
CA ARG A 57 -23.29 10.24 -1.26
C ARG A 57 -22.30 10.19 -2.44
N THR A 58 -21.27 9.36 -2.33
CA THR A 58 -20.24 9.17 -3.35
C THR A 58 -20.02 7.70 -3.66
N GLN A 59 -19.55 7.42 -4.87
CA GLN A 59 -19.10 6.10 -5.30
C GLN A 59 -17.59 6.09 -5.61
N LYS A 60 -16.98 4.91 -5.66
CA LYS A 60 -15.60 4.74 -6.14
C LYS A 60 -15.48 5.26 -7.57
N GLY A 61 -14.34 5.87 -7.86
CA GLY A 61 -14.13 6.44 -9.18
C GLY A 61 -13.87 5.39 -10.26
N ARG A 62 -13.84 5.86 -11.50
CA ARG A 62 -13.74 5.03 -12.70
C ARG A 62 -12.56 4.05 -12.72
N GLY A 63 -11.44 4.40 -12.05
CA GLY A 63 -10.28 3.51 -11.94
C GLY A 63 -10.65 2.19 -11.27
N LEU A 64 -11.27 2.22 -10.09
CA LEU A 64 -11.67 1.02 -9.37
C LEU A 64 -12.83 0.29 -10.04
N VAL A 65 -13.77 1.02 -10.67
CA VAL A 65 -14.82 0.39 -11.49
C VAL A 65 -14.21 -0.44 -12.63
N ARG A 66 -13.15 0.05 -13.26
CA ARG A 66 -12.44 -0.70 -14.32
C ARG A 66 -11.55 -1.81 -13.77
N ALA A 67 -10.94 -1.61 -12.59
CA ALA A 67 -10.16 -2.64 -11.91
C ALA A 67 -11.01 -3.90 -11.60
N ARG A 68 -12.34 -3.76 -11.45
CA ARG A 68 -13.28 -4.86 -11.28
C ARG A 68 -13.21 -5.90 -12.40
N LEU A 69 -12.85 -5.49 -13.62
CA LEU A 69 -12.67 -6.41 -14.76
C LEU A 69 -11.50 -7.39 -14.53
N LEU A 70 -10.52 -6.95 -13.77
CA LEU A 70 -9.30 -7.71 -13.47
C LEU A 70 -9.41 -8.46 -12.13
N LEU A 71 -9.88 -7.76 -11.10
CA LEU A 71 -9.86 -8.23 -9.71
C LEU A 71 -11.17 -8.86 -9.24
N GLY A 72 -12.22 -8.86 -10.08
CA GLY A 72 -13.54 -9.30 -9.66
C GLY A 72 -14.23 -8.31 -8.71
N ASP A 73 -15.15 -8.80 -7.91
CA ASP A 73 -16.04 -8.02 -7.04
C ASP A 73 -15.67 -8.16 -5.55
N GLY A 74 -14.38 -8.02 -5.26
CA GLY A 74 -13.85 -7.98 -3.90
C GLY A 74 -14.02 -6.64 -3.20
N LEU A 75 -13.55 -6.52 -1.96
CA LEU A 75 -13.70 -5.33 -1.11
C LEU A 75 -13.20 -4.05 -1.79
N LEU A 76 -12.10 -4.14 -2.55
CA LEU A 76 -11.52 -2.99 -3.25
C LEU A 76 -12.45 -2.42 -4.34
N THR A 77 -13.21 -3.27 -5.03
CA THR A 77 -13.99 -2.91 -6.21
C THR A 77 -15.50 -2.85 -5.97
N SER A 78 -16.01 -3.47 -4.90
CA SER A 78 -17.44 -3.50 -4.55
C SER A 78 -17.93 -2.15 -4.02
N GLU A 79 -19.25 -1.93 -4.06
CA GLU A 79 -19.93 -0.71 -3.62
C GLU A 79 -21.19 -1.02 -2.80
N GLY A 80 -21.71 0.01 -2.12
CA GLY A 80 -22.98 -0.06 -1.40
C GLY A 80 -23.03 -1.17 -0.33
N GLU A 81 -24.15 -1.87 -0.26
CA GLU A 81 -24.39 -2.94 0.71
C GLU A 81 -23.43 -4.13 0.53
N ALA A 82 -23.02 -4.44 -0.70
CA ALA A 82 -22.05 -5.50 -0.95
C ALA A 82 -20.71 -5.19 -0.28
N HIS A 83 -20.21 -3.95 -0.44
CA HIS A 83 -19.00 -3.49 0.24
C HIS A 83 -19.12 -3.57 1.77
N LEU A 84 -20.26 -3.16 2.33
CA LEU A 84 -20.47 -3.20 3.79
C LEU A 84 -20.46 -4.63 4.32
N ARG A 85 -21.14 -5.57 3.65
CA ARG A 85 -21.11 -7.00 4.01
C ARG A 85 -19.71 -7.58 3.97
N GLN A 86 -19.00 -7.38 2.86
CA GLN A 86 -17.63 -7.86 2.68
C GLN A 86 -16.68 -7.26 3.72
N ARG A 87 -16.80 -5.94 4.01
CA ARG A 87 -15.99 -5.30 5.03
C ARG A 87 -16.22 -5.90 6.43
N ARG A 88 -17.48 -6.19 6.79
CA ARG A 88 -17.79 -6.86 8.07
C ARG A 88 -17.19 -8.25 8.13
N ALA A 89 -17.33 -9.04 7.06
CA ALA A 89 -16.78 -10.40 7.00
C ALA A 89 -15.25 -10.42 7.21
N LEU A 90 -14.54 -9.43 6.64
CA LEU A 90 -13.08 -9.34 6.74
C LEU A 90 -12.59 -8.67 8.02
N SER A 91 -13.42 -7.87 8.72
CA SER A 91 -12.95 -7.00 9.81
C SER A 91 -12.33 -7.78 10.98
N ALA A 92 -12.78 -9.01 11.22
CA ALA A 92 -12.23 -9.86 12.28
C ALA A 92 -10.76 -10.22 12.05
N ALA A 93 -10.34 -10.43 10.79
CA ALA A 93 -8.96 -10.74 10.43
C ALA A 93 -8.00 -9.56 10.64
N PHE A 94 -8.52 -8.33 10.60
CA PHE A 94 -7.75 -7.10 10.76
C PHE A 94 -7.97 -6.42 12.13
N HIS A 95 -8.55 -7.15 13.07
CA HIS A 95 -8.70 -6.66 14.44
C HIS A 95 -7.31 -6.61 15.13
N PRO A 96 -7.00 -5.60 15.98
CA PRO A 96 -5.70 -5.46 16.62
C PRO A 96 -5.16 -6.72 17.29
N ARG A 97 -6.01 -7.49 17.98
CA ARG A 97 -5.62 -8.78 18.60
C ARG A 97 -5.13 -9.80 17.57
N ARG A 98 -5.77 -9.85 16.39
CA ARG A 98 -5.33 -10.76 15.32
C ARG A 98 -4.06 -10.31 14.66
N ILE A 99 -3.86 -9.00 14.52
CA ILE A 99 -2.61 -8.45 13.99
C ILE A 99 -1.45 -8.82 14.91
N ALA A 100 -1.65 -8.79 16.22
CA ALA A 100 -0.64 -9.25 17.17
C ALA A 100 -0.20 -10.71 16.92
N ASP A 101 -1.14 -11.60 16.56
CA ASP A 101 -0.82 -13.00 16.22
C ASP A 101 0.03 -13.12 14.93
N TYR A 102 -0.02 -12.13 14.03
CA TYR A 102 0.73 -12.15 12.76
C TYR A 102 2.18 -11.67 12.88
N LEU A 103 2.54 -10.95 13.97
CA LEU A 103 3.85 -10.31 14.12
C LEU A 103 5.01 -11.32 13.98
N GLY A 104 4.86 -12.49 14.60
CA GLY A 104 5.84 -13.57 14.48
C GLY A 104 6.03 -14.08 13.05
N SER A 105 4.95 -14.14 12.27
CA SER A 105 5.01 -14.52 10.85
C SER A 105 5.78 -13.50 10.01
N PHE A 106 5.60 -12.20 10.27
CA PHE A 106 6.34 -11.13 9.59
C PHE A 106 7.83 -11.20 9.90
N ALA A 107 8.19 -11.35 11.18
CA ALA A 107 9.59 -11.50 11.59
C ALA A 107 10.22 -12.75 10.96
N ALA A 108 9.53 -13.88 10.99
CA ALA A 108 10.02 -15.11 10.38
C ALA A 108 10.22 -14.98 8.84
N ALA A 109 9.29 -14.32 8.14
CA ALA A 109 9.44 -14.06 6.71
C ALA A 109 10.66 -13.18 6.42
N ALA A 110 10.89 -12.13 7.21
CA ALA A 110 12.04 -11.23 7.07
C ALA A 110 13.37 -11.96 7.35
N ARG A 111 13.43 -12.80 8.37
CA ARG A 111 14.62 -13.63 8.67
C ARG A 111 14.93 -14.58 7.52
N ARG A 112 13.92 -15.28 6.98
CA ARG A 112 14.10 -16.15 5.80
C ARG A 112 14.59 -15.40 4.57
N ALA A 113 14.13 -14.17 4.35
CA ALA A 113 14.63 -13.32 3.28
C ALA A 113 16.09 -12.93 3.52
N ALA A 114 16.42 -12.47 4.73
CA ALA A 114 17.77 -12.09 5.15
C ALA A 114 18.77 -13.26 5.05
N ASP A 115 18.34 -14.50 5.31
CA ASP A 115 19.18 -15.69 5.21
C ASP A 115 19.61 -16.05 3.78
N ARG A 116 18.91 -15.55 2.77
CA ARG A 116 19.27 -15.76 1.35
C ARG A 116 20.33 -14.80 0.85
N TRP A 117 20.53 -13.67 1.56
CA TRP A 117 21.47 -12.66 1.13
C TRP A 117 22.91 -13.00 1.55
N SER A 118 23.88 -12.47 0.82
CA SER A 118 25.31 -12.64 1.10
C SER A 118 25.99 -11.29 1.25
N ASP A 119 27.06 -11.26 2.02
CA ASP A 119 27.89 -10.06 2.17
C ASP A 119 28.51 -9.67 0.81
N GLY A 120 28.37 -8.41 0.42
CA GLY A 120 28.74 -7.92 -0.91
C GLY A 120 27.82 -8.38 -2.04
N GLY A 121 26.73 -9.11 -1.75
CA GLY A 121 25.80 -9.64 -2.75
C GLY A 121 24.94 -8.56 -3.43
N GLU A 122 24.65 -8.73 -4.72
CA GLU A 122 23.71 -7.90 -5.45
C GLU A 122 22.29 -8.47 -5.36
N ILE A 123 21.29 -7.60 -5.18
CA ILE A 123 19.86 -7.93 -5.14
C ILE A 123 19.04 -7.02 -6.04
N ASP A 124 17.92 -7.55 -6.55
CA ASP A 124 16.80 -6.73 -7.05
C ASP A 124 15.89 -6.38 -5.86
N LEU A 125 16.03 -5.15 -5.38
CA LEU A 125 15.33 -4.72 -4.16
C LEU A 125 13.81 -4.80 -4.28
N VAL A 126 13.24 -4.47 -5.45
CA VAL A 126 11.78 -4.58 -5.69
C VAL A 126 11.34 -6.04 -5.67
N GLY A 127 12.11 -6.92 -6.32
CA GLY A 127 11.84 -8.35 -6.34
C GLY A 127 11.92 -8.98 -4.95
N GLU A 128 12.97 -8.64 -4.17
CA GLU A 128 13.13 -9.13 -2.81
C GLU A 128 12.01 -8.65 -1.87
N MET A 129 11.64 -7.36 -1.92
CA MET A 129 10.54 -6.83 -1.10
C MET A 129 9.19 -7.42 -1.51
N SER A 130 8.97 -7.65 -2.79
CA SER A 130 7.75 -8.32 -3.26
C SER A 130 7.66 -9.77 -2.78
N ALA A 131 8.75 -10.52 -2.85
CA ALA A 131 8.80 -11.90 -2.36
C ALA A 131 8.60 -11.97 -0.84
N LEU A 132 9.24 -11.05 -0.10
CA LEU A 132 9.13 -10.94 1.36
C LEU A 132 7.70 -10.68 1.82
N THR A 133 7.05 -9.67 1.24
CA THR A 133 5.67 -9.29 1.63
C THR A 133 4.65 -10.33 1.18
N LEU A 134 4.89 -11.02 0.07
CA LEU A 134 4.05 -12.13 -0.36
C LEU A 134 4.16 -13.33 0.62
N ASP A 135 5.37 -13.65 1.12
CA ASP A 135 5.58 -14.66 2.16
C ASP A 135 4.86 -14.26 3.47
N GLY A 136 4.96 -12.99 3.87
CA GLY A 136 4.27 -12.43 5.04
C GLY A 136 2.74 -12.55 4.94
N VAL A 137 2.16 -12.08 3.83
CA VAL A 137 0.72 -12.16 3.57
C VAL A 137 0.25 -13.61 3.47
N GLY A 138 0.98 -14.47 2.76
CA GLY A 138 0.68 -15.90 2.62
C GLY A 138 0.56 -16.59 3.98
N THR A 139 1.57 -16.41 4.80
CA THR A 139 1.63 -17.05 6.12
C THR A 139 0.62 -16.43 7.09
N ALA A 140 0.51 -15.09 7.15
CA ALA A 140 -0.32 -14.41 8.13
C ALA A 140 -1.81 -14.53 7.81
N LEU A 141 -2.22 -14.22 6.57
CA LEU A 141 -3.64 -14.16 6.22
C LEU A 141 -4.19 -15.51 5.75
N PHE A 142 -3.39 -16.31 5.05
CA PHE A 142 -3.87 -17.55 4.43
C PHE A 142 -3.37 -18.81 5.15
N GLY A 143 -2.39 -18.68 6.05
CA GLY A 143 -1.78 -19.82 6.75
C GLY A 143 -1.01 -20.75 5.83
N THR A 144 -0.57 -20.27 4.66
CA THR A 144 0.04 -21.08 3.61
C THR A 144 1.38 -20.49 3.18
N ASP A 145 2.34 -21.37 2.90
CA ASP A 145 3.63 -21.02 2.31
C ASP A 145 3.49 -20.75 0.81
N LEU A 146 3.60 -19.50 0.41
CA LEU A 146 3.52 -19.07 -1.00
C LEU A 146 4.87 -19.03 -1.72
N ARG A 147 5.99 -19.37 -1.05
CA ARG A 147 7.34 -19.23 -1.63
C ARG A 147 7.53 -20.00 -2.92
N GLY A 148 6.98 -21.21 -3.02
CA GLY A 148 7.02 -22.01 -4.24
C GLY A 148 6.30 -21.39 -5.44
N SER A 149 5.27 -20.59 -5.17
CA SER A 149 4.45 -19.91 -6.18
C SER A 149 4.80 -18.43 -6.36
N THR A 150 5.77 -17.90 -5.59
CA THR A 150 6.14 -16.48 -5.61
C THR A 150 6.49 -15.95 -7.00
N PRO A 151 7.35 -16.60 -7.82
CA PRO A 151 7.68 -16.09 -9.14
C PRO A 151 6.46 -16.01 -10.05
N GLN A 152 5.59 -17.03 -10.02
CA GLN A 152 4.35 -17.07 -10.79
C GLN A 152 3.39 -15.97 -10.39
N ILE A 153 3.14 -15.81 -9.08
CA ILE A 153 2.24 -14.78 -8.52
C ILE A 153 2.77 -13.39 -8.87
N THR A 154 4.04 -13.12 -8.64
CA THR A 154 4.66 -11.81 -8.89
C THR A 154 4.59 -11.44 -10.38
N HIS A 155 4.87 -12.41 -11.27
CA HIS A 155 4.78 -12.20 -12.71
C HIS A 155 3.34 -11.91 -13.15
N ALA A 156 2.39 -12.72 -12.72
CA ALA A 156 0.99 -12.56 -13.05
C ALA A 156 0.42 -11.23 -12.51
N LEU A 157 0.79 -10.82 -11.30
CA LEU A 157 0.40 -9.52 -10.74
C LEU A 157 0.99 -8.35 -11.52
N ALA A 158 2.24 -8.44 -11.98
CA ALA A 158 2.84 -7.42 -12.84
C ALA A 158 2.08 -7.26 -14.17
N ASP A 159 1.68 -8.35 -14.80
CA ASP A 159 0.86 -8.34 -16.01
C ASP A 159 -0.56 -7.81 -15.76
N MET A 160 -1.15 -8.10 -14.61
CA MET A 160 -2.43 -7.52 -14.17
C MET A 160 -2.34 -6.00 -13.97
N LEU A 161 -1.27 -5.50 -13.36
CA LEU A 161 -1.02 -4.06 -13.21
C LEU A 161 -0.81 -3.38 -14.57
N ALA A 162 -0.13 -4.04 -15.51
CA ALA A 162 -0.04 -3.57 -16.90
C ALA A 162 -1.42 -3.53 -17.58
N GLY A 163 -2.25 -4.54 -17.33
CA GLY A 163 -3.64 -4.61 -17.77
C GLY A 163 -4.50 -3.47 -17.22
N PHE A 164 -4.28 -3.06 -15.98
CA PHE A 164 -4.95 -1.90 -15.40
C PHE A 164 -4.65 -0.61 -16.19
N ARG A 165 -3.37 -0.37 -16.55
CA ARG A 165 -3.01 0.78 -17.40
C ARG A 165 -3.70 0.73 -18.75
N LEU A 166 -3.79 -0.45 -19.35
CA LEU A 166 -4.52 -0.65 -20.59
C LEU A 166 -6.02 -0.36 -20.42
N ALA A 167 -6.64 -0.85 -19.34
CA ALA A 167 -8.04 -0.60 -19.02
C ALA A 167 -8.37 0.89 -18.85
N MET A 168 -7.42 1.69 -18.32
CA MET A 168 -7.57 3.12 -18.14
C MET A 168 -7.49 3.92 -19.45
N ALA A 169 -6.87 3.39 -20.49
CA ALA A 169 -6.76 4.05 -21.78
C ALA A 169 -8.15 4.20 -22.47
N PRO A 170 -8.33 5.21 -23.35
CA PRO A 170 -9.52 5.28 -24.21
C PRO A 170 -9.70 4.00 -25.02
N GLY A 171 -10.89 3.40 -24.98
CA GLY A 171 -11.16 2.11 -25.64
C GLY A 171 -10.50 0.89 -24.97
N GLY A 172 -9.72 1.04 -23.91
CA GLY A 172 -8.94 -0.02 -23.29
C GLY A 172 -9.77 -1.21 -22.78
N VAL A 173 -10.99 -0.96 -22.30
CA VAL A 173 -11.92 -2.04 -21.91
C VAL A 173 -12.29 -2.93 -23.10
N VAL A 174 -12.48 -2.34 -24.29
CA VAL A 174 -12.74 -3.10 -25.52
C VAL A 174 -11.48 -3.84 -25.94
N LEU A 175 -10.31 -3.18 -25.89
CA LEU A 175 -9.02 -3.81 -26.20
C LEU A 175 -8.75 -5.04 -25.33
N LEU A 176 -9.09 -5.04 -24.05
CA LEU A 176 -8.92 -6.21 -23.18
C LEU A 176 -9.75 -7.42 -23.60
N ARG A 177 -10.81 -7.24 -24.40
CA ARG A 177 -11.65 -8.31 -24.95
C ARG A 177 -11.16 -8.85 -26.30
N THR A 178 -10.20 -8.18 -26.91
CA THR A 178 -9.66 -8.57 -28.22
C THR A 178 -8.65 -9.74 -28.12
N PRO A 179 -8.34 -10.42 -29.22
CA PRO A 179 -7.28 -11.43 -29.25
C PRO A 179 -5.86 -10.87 -29.32
N LEU A 180 -5.66 -9.58 -29.10
CA LEU A 180 -4.34 -8.95 -29.13
C LEU A 180 -3.40 -9.55 -28.07
N PRO A 181 -2.07 -9.62 -28.35
CA PRO A 181 -1.11 -10.24 -27.44
C PRO A 181 -1.15 -9.66 -26.02
N ALA A 182 -1.23 -8.33 -25.88
CA ALA A 182 -1.33 -7.66 -24.58
C ALA A 182 -2.60 -8.08 -23.82
N ALA A 183 -3.75 -8.16 -24.48
CA ALA A 183 -4.98 -8.58 -23.85
C ALA A 183 -4.98 -10.08 -23.50
N ARG A 184 -4.35 -10.94 -24.34
CA ARG A 184 -4.16 -12.37 -24.04
C ARG A 184 -3.31 -12.55 -22.79
N ARG A 185 -2.18 -11.84 -22.69
CA ARG A 185 -1.27 -11.86 -21.53
C ARG A 185 -2.01 -11.53 -20.24
N VAL A 186 -2.80 -10.46 -20.23
CA VAL A 186 -3.59 -10.07 -19.05
C VAL A 186 -4.63 -11.16 -18.67
N ARG A 187 -5.30 -11.78 -19.67
CA ARG A 187 -6.26 -12.86 -19.38
C ARG A 187 -5.57 -14.12 -18.86
N GLN A 188 -4.40 -14.46 -19.37
CA GLN A 188 -3.58 -15.57 -18.88
C GLN A 188 -3.14 -15.31 -17.43
N ALA A 189 -2.58 -14.15 -17.17
CA ALA A 189 -2.19 -13.75 -15.82
C ALA A 189 -3.36 -13.81 -14.82
N LYS A 190 -4.54 -13.35 -15.21
CA LYS A 190 -5.74 -13.46 -14.38
C LYS A 190 -6.09 -14.93 -14.11
N ALA A 191 -6.10 -15.79 -15.12
CA ALA A 191 -6.40 -17.22 -14.95
C ALA A 191 -5.35 -17.92 -14.07
N GLU A 192 -4.08 -17.57 -14.21
CA GLU A 192 -2.99 -18.10 -13.37
C GLU A 192 -3.21 -17.74 -11.89
N LEU A 193 -3.56 -16.48 -11.60
CA LEU A 193 -3.86 -16.06 -10.23
C LEU A 193 -5.14 -16.71 -9.68
N GLU A 194 -6.18 -16.84 -10.50
CA GLU A 194 -7.40 -17.55 -10.13
C GLU A 194 -7.10 -19.02 -9.76
N ASN A 195 -6.23 -19.68 -10.50
CA ASN A 195 -5.79 -21.06 -10.19
C ASN A 195 -5.04 -21.11 -8.85
N VAL A 196 -4.10 -20.20 -8.61
CA VAL A 196 -3.39 -20.12 -7.33
C VAL A 196 -4.37 -19.91 -6.18
N VAL A 197 -5.34 -19.02 -6.33
CA VAL A 197 -6.36 -18.77 -5.30
C VAL A 197 -7.23 -20.01 -5.07
N ASP A 198 -7.63 -20.72 -6.13
CA ASP A 198 -8.40 -21.95 -6.02
C ASP A 198 -7.60 -23.05 -5.31
N ASP A 199 -6.30 -23.13 -5.54
CA ASP A 199 -5.41 -24.04 -4.82
C ASP A 199 -5.31 -23.69 -3.33
N LEU A 200 -5.16 -22.41 -3.00
CA LEU A 200 -5.14 -21.95 -1.61
C LEU A 200 -6.45 -22.30 -0.85
N VAL A 201 -7.58 -22.04 -1.48
CA VAL A 201 -8.89 -22.36 -0.89
C VAL A 201 -9.05 -23.89 -0.70
N ARG A 202 -8.61 -24.69 -1.68
CA ARG A 202 -8.66 -26.16 -1.58
C ARG A 202 -7.73 -26.72 -0.52
N GLN A 203 -6.47 -26.26 -0.48
CA GLN A 203 -5.50 -26.69 0.53
C GLN A 203 -6.01 -26.42 1.93
N ARG A 204 -6.56 -25.23 2.17
CA ARG A 204 -7.10 -24.85 3.47
C ARG A 204 -8.27 -25.72 3.91
N ALA A 205 -9.14 -26.13 2.99
CA ALA A 205 -10.27 -27.01 3.29
C ALA A 205 -9.83 -28.41 3.74
N HIS A 206 -8.64 -28.89 3.28
CA HIS A 206 -8.10 -30.20 3.62
C HIS A 206 -7.18 -30.19 4.84
N GLU A 207 -6.52 -29.05 5.12
CA GLU A 207 -5.60 -28.88 6.23
C GLU A 207 -6.04 -27.71 7.12
N PRO A 208 -7.03 -27.89 7.99
CA PRO A 208 -7.43 -26.86 8.93
C PRO A 208 -6.29 -26.63 9.94
N ALA A 209 -5.50 -25.57 9.75
CA ALA A 209 -4.45 -25.17 10.67
C ALA A 209 -5.07 -24.71 12.01
N GLY A 210 -4.29 -24.77 13.10
CA GLY A 210 -4.76 -24.55 14.46
C GLY A 210 -5.41 -23.19 14.76
N GLN A 211 -5.06 -22.11 14.01
CA GLN A 211 -5.73 -20.82 14.15
C GLN A 211 -6.57 -20.48 12.90
N PRO A 212 -7.78 -19.89 13.05
CA PRO A 212 -8.60 -19.47 11.92
C PRO A 212 -7.88 -18.45 11.04
N THR A 213 -7.87 -18.66 9.73
CA THR A 213 -7.32 -17.75 8.72
C THR A 213 -8.41 -16.88 8.10
N VAL A 214 -8.02 -15.96 7.22
CA VAL A 214 -8.99 -15.20 6.40
C VAL A 214 -9.83 -16.16 5.54
N LEU A 215 -9.26 -17.27 5.06
CA LEU A 215 -10.00 -18.25 4.26
C LEU A 215 -11.11 -18.90 5.08
N ASP A 216 -10.86 -19.25 6.34
CA ASP A 216 -11.89 -19.81 7.23
C ASP A 216 -12.98 -18.79 7.52
N LEU A 217 -12.61 -17.53 7.78
CA LEU A 217 -13.55 -16.44 8.01
C LEU A 217 -14.44 -16.19 6.79
N LEU A 218 -13.90 -16.21 5.59
CA LEU A 218 -14.65 -16.03 4.35
C LEU A 218 -15.53 -17.27 4.05
N GLY A 219 -15.00 -18.47 4.24
CA GLY A 219 -15.73 -19.73 4.02
C GLY A 219 -16.87 -19.94 4.99
N SER A 220 -16.79 -19.36 6.21
CA SER A 220 -17.88 -19.42 7.21
C SER A 220 -19.04 -18.44 6.95
N GLN A 221 -18.93 -17.57 5.93
CA GLN A 221 -19.96 -16.59 5.60
C GLN A 221 -20.97 -17.18 4.60
N PRO A 222 -22.19 -17.57 5.01
CA PRO A 222 -23.16 -18.21 4.11
C PRO A 222 -23.68 -17.27 3.01
N GLU A 223 -23.44 -15.96 3.17
CA GLU A 223 -23.86 -14.94 2.22
C GLU A 223 -22.85 -14.74 1.06
N LEU A 224 -21.64 -15.32 1.16
CA LEU A 224 -20.60 -15.19 0.13
C LEU A 224 -20.61 -16.42 -0.77
N THR A 225 -20.67 -16.19 -2.07
CA THR A 225 -20.47 -17.25 -3.06
C THR A 225 -18.97 -17.58 -3.21
N ASP A 226 -18.62 -18.79 -3.65
CA ASP A 226 -17.23 -19.21 -3.92
C ASP A 226 -16.48 -18.19 -4.81
N ARG A 227 -17.18 -17.62 -5.79
CA ARG A 227 -16.63 -16.56 -6.62
C ARG A 227 -16.29 -15.31 -5.80
N GLN A 228 -17.15 -14.92 -4.88
CA GLN A 228 -16.88 -13.74 -4.03
C GLN A 228 -15.73 -14.02 -3.05
N VAL A 229 -15.61 -15.24 -2.52
CA VAL A 229 -14.46 -15.65 -1.73
C VAL A 229 -13.17 -15.53 -2.54
N ARG A 230 -13.16 -16.07 -3.76
CA ARG A 230 -12.02 -15.94 -4.71
C ARG A 230 -11.66 -14.47 -4.96
N ASP A 231 -12.64 -13.62 -5.26
CA ASP A 231 -12.45 -12.21 -5.54
C ASP A 231 -11.88 -11.46 -4.30
N GLN A 232 -12.24 -11.87 -3.07
CA GLN A 232 -11.65 -11.34 -1.83
C GLN A 232 -10.18 -11.75 -1.70
N VAL A 233 -9.86 -13.02 -1.90
CA VAL A 233 -8.47 -13.52 -1.82
C VAL A 233 -7.58 -12.83 -2.85
N MET A 234 -8.06 -12.70 -4.11
CA MET A 234 -7.38 -11.91 -5.15
C MET A 234 -7.12 -10.47 -4.72
N THR A 235 -8.14 -9.84 -4.13
CA THR A 235 -8.01 -8.46 -3.63
C THR A 235 -6.97 -8.35 -2.52
N LEU A 236 -6.97 -9.27 -1.56
CA LEU A 236 -6.05 -9.27 -0.43
C LEU A 236 -4.61 -9.59 -0.86
N LEU A 237 -4.43 -10.54 -1.79
CA LEU A 237 -3.11 -10.83 -2.36
C LEU A 237 -2.52 -9.59 -3.03
N LEU A 238 -3.27 -8.92 -3.91
CA LEU A 238 -2.77 -7.73 -4.61
C LEU A 238 -2.53 -6.57 -3.65
N ALA A 239 -3.52 -6.26 -2.81
CA ALA A 239 -3.48 -5.07 -1.96
C ALA A 239 -2.49 -5.21 -0.81
N GLY A 240 -2.31 -6.41 -0.26
CA GLY A 240 -1.45 -6.66 0.89
C GLY A 240 0.03 -6.66 0.53
N HIS A 241 0.44 -7.36 -0.55
CA HIS A 241 1.86 -7.49 -0.82
C HIS A 241 2.44 -6.30 -1.59
N GLU A 242 1.81 -5.86 -2.68
CA GLU A 242 2.36 -4.85 -3.58
C GLU A 242 2.59 -3.49 -2.88
N THR A 243 1.64 -3.06 -2.05
CA THR A 243 1.72 -1.76 -1.38
C THR A 243 2.82 -1.72 -0.33
N THR A 244 2.96 -2.78 0.48
CA THR A 244 4.00 -2.90 1.51
C THR A 244 5.37 -3.08 0.86
N ALA A 245 5.48 -3.86 -0.21
CA ALA A 245 6.74 -4.02 -0.96
C ALA A 245 7.25 -2.68 -1.50
N MET A 246 6.38 -1.84 -2.06
CA MET A 246 6.77 -0.50 -2.51
C MET A 246 7.16 0.40 -1.35
N ALA A 247 6.43 0.36 -0.23
CA ALA A 247 6.78 1.12 0.97
C ALA A 247 8.18 0.74 1.49
N LEU A 248 8.48 -0.55 1.61
CA LEU A 248 9.79 -1.04 2.03
C LEU A 248 10.90 -0.64 1.04
N THR A 249 10.65 -0.76 -0.25
CA THR A 249 11.62 -0.35 -1.31
C THR A 249 11.98 1.12 -1.19
N TRP A 250 10.99 2.02 -1.06
CA TRP A 250 11.23 3.45 -0.90
C TRP A 250 11.86 3.79 0.43
N ALA A 251 11.45 3.11 1.53
CA ALA A 251 12.04 3.31 2.86
C ALA A 251 13.53 2.96 2.88
N LEU A 252 13.90 1.78 2.36
CA LEU A 252 15.30 1.33 2.30
C LEU A 252 16.16 2.25 1.44
N ALA A 253 15.63 2.73 0.31
CA ALA A 253 16.32 3.70 -0.52
C ALA A 253 16.50 5.06 0.19
N ALA A 254 15.51 5.53 0.93
CA ALA A 254 15.61 6.77 1.69
C ALA A 254 16.57 6.66 2.87
N ILE A 255 16.57 5.54 3.57
CA ILE A 255 17.52 5.25 4.66
C ILE A 255 18.96 5.24 4.15
N ASP A 256 19.21 4.61 3.00
CA ASP A 256 20.55 4.58 2.40
C ASP A 256 21.07 5.98 2.03
N GLN A 257 20.19 6.86 1.55
CA GLN A 257 20.53 8.24 1.20
C GLN A 257 20.62 9.17 2.41
N THR A 258 20.26 8.71 3.62
CA THR A 258 20.24 9.54 4.84
C THR A 258 21.06 8.87 5.97
N PRO A 259 22.40 8.96 5.95
CA PRO A 259 23.25 8.26 6.90
C PRO A 259 22.98 8.54 8.37
N ALA A 260 22.55 9.76 8.72
CA ALA A 260 22.16 10.11 10.09
C ALA A 260 20.95 9.30 10.57
N VAL A 261 19.89 9.23 9.76
CA VAL A 261 18.69 8.43 10.08
C VAL A 261 19.04 6.94 10.16
N ARG A 262 19.91 6.44 9.29
CA ARG A 262 20.38 5.05 9.34
C ARG A 262 21.07 4.75 10.66
N ALA A 263 21.98 5.60 11.12
CA ALA A 263 22.69 5.41 12.38
C ALA A 263 21.75 5.39 13.61
N GLU A 264 20.76 6.28 13.64
CA GLU A 264 19.73 6.29 14.68
C GLU A 264 18.88 5.00 14.65
N LEU A 265 18.47 4.52 13.46
CA LEU A 265 17.75 3.26 13.31
C LEU A 265 18.55 2.05 13.74
N GLU A 266 19.83 1.99 13.37
CA GLU A 266 20.74 0.90 13.79
C GLU A 266 20.85 0.85 15.33
N THR A 267 20.79 1.99 16.00
CA THR A 267 20.77 2.06 17.48
C THR A 267 19.44 1.53 18.02
N GLU A 268 18.29 1.98 17.48
CA GLU A 268 16.96 1.48 17.87
C GLU A 268 16.88 -0.05 17.72
N TRP A 269 17.30 -0.59 16.56
CA TRP A 269 17.23 -2.02 16.27
C TRP A 269 18.16 -2.85 17.15
N SER A 270 19.34 -2.32 17.52
CA SER A 270 20.26 -3.00 18.42
C SER A 270 19.73 -3.03 19.86
N ALA A 271 19.19 -1.94 20.35
CA ALA A 271 18.58 -1.86 21.68
C ALA A 271 17.41 -2.84 21.80
N GLN A 272 16.53 -2.90 20.79
CA GLN A 272 15.41 -3.84 20.80
C GLN A 272 15.89 -5.32 20.73
N ALA A 273 16.95 -5.63 19.98
CA ALA A 273 17.50 -6.97 19.94
C ALA A 273 18.05 -7.40 21.32
N GLN A 274 18.67 -6.50 22.06
CA GLN A 274 19.17 -6.76 23.42
C GLN A 274 18.03 -6.99 24.41
N GLU A 275 16.96 -6.19 24.36
CA GLU A 275 15.76 -6.40 25.18
C GLU A 275 15.14 -7.78 24.95
N GLN A 276 15.03 -8.20 23.69
CA GLN A 276 14.51 -9.53 23.33
C GLN A 276 15.43 -10.68 23.82
N ALA A 277 16.73 -10.49 23.81
CA ALA A 277 17.68 -11.49 24.29
C ALA A 277 17.66 -11.64 25.83
N THR A 278 17.33 -10.60 26.57
CA THR A 278 17.32 -10.59 28.04
C THR A 278 16.00 -11.05 28.65
N ASP A 279 14.88 -10.91 27.96
CA ASP A 279 13.58 -11.43 28.35
C ASP A 279 13.04 -12.43 27.31
N PRO A 280 13.16 -13.76 27.56
CA PRO A 280 12.59 -14.76 26.65
C PRO A 280 11.06 -14.67 26.49
N ARG A 281 10.35 -13.94 27.36
CA ARG A 281 8.95 -13.63 27.20
C ARG A 281 8.73 -12.43 26.27
N ALA A 282 9.77 -11.62 26.03
CA ALA A 282 9.85 -10.59 24.99
C ALA A 282 10.06 -11.18 23.58
N ASP A 283 10.20 -12.50 23.48
CA ASP A 283 10.31 -13.22 22.18
C ASP A 283 8.98 -13.20 21.38
N ALA A 284 7.97 -12.82 22.02
CA ALA A 284 6.87 -12.16 21.36
C ALA A 284 7.24 -10.64 21.36
N LEU A 285 7.39 -10.03 20.23
CA LEU A 285 6.78 -8.72 20.05
C LEU A 285 5.41 -8.92 20.69
N SER A 286 5.40 -8.70 22.03
CA SER A 286 4.40 -9.29 22.92
C SER A 286 3.05 -8.90 22.37
N SER A 287 2.17 -9.84 22.25
CA SER A 287 0.87 -9.80 21.60
C SER A 287 -0.06 -8.63 21.98
N ALA A 288 0.44 -7.68 22.75
CA ALA A 288 -0.29 -6.52 23.25
C ALA A 288 0.24 -5.18 22.74
N THR A 289 1.49 -5.10 22.21
CA THR A 289 2.13 -3.81 21.90
C THR A 289 2.39 -3.68 20.41
N LEU A 290 1.76 -2.69 19.75
CA LEU A 290 2.00 -2.40 18.34
C LEU A 290 3.44 -1.90 18.13
N PRO A 291 4.06 -2.15 16.96
CA PRO A 291 5.43 -1.71 16.65
C PRO A 291 5.69 -0.20 16.84
N SER A 292 4.65 0.63 16.70
CA SER A 292 4.74 2.06 16.95
C SER A 292 5.19 2.45 18.37
N ALA A 293 5.00 1.56 19.34
CA ALA A 293 5.46 1.78 20.72
C ALA A 293 6.85 1.20 20.98
N THR A 294 7.25 0.15 20.28
CA THR A 294 8.55 -0.53 20.46
C THR A 294 9.60 -0.12 19.42
N LEU A 295 9.17 0.43 18.29
CA LEU A 295 9.97 0.87 17.14
C LEU A 295 9.52 2.28 16.69
N PRO A 296 9.60 3.30 17.54
CA PRO A 296 9.06 4.62 17.22
C PRO A 296 9.75 5.29 16.02
N LEU A 297 11.08 5.20 15.91
CA LEU A 297 11.81 5.78 14.79
C LEU A 297 11.59 4.98 13.50
N THR A 298 11.58 3.65 13.56
CA THR A 298 11.23 2.80 12.41
C THR A 298 9.83 3.15 11.88
N THR A 299 8.85 3.36 12.79
CA THR A 299 7.49 3.77 12.41
C THR A 299 7.49 5.19 11.83
N ALA A 300 8.27 6.11 12.38
CA ALA A 300 8.45 7.47 11.86
C ALA A 300 9.06 7.48 10.45
N VAL A 301 10.04 6.63 10.19
CA VAL A 301 10.63 6.42 8.85
C VAL A 301 9.57 5.93 7.85
N LEU A 302 8.73 4.99 8.24
CA LEU A 302 7.64 4.52 7.39
C LEU A 302 6.59 5.62 7.16
N ALA A 303 6.25 6.42 8.17
CA ALA A 303 5.33 7.54 8.02
C ALA A 303 5.86 8.58 7.01
N GLU A 304 7.14 8.91 7.11
CA GLU A 304 7.78 9.83 6.18
C GLU A 304 7.89 9.24 4.76
N THR A 305 8.11 7.93 4.67
CA THR A 305 8.07 7.19 3.41
C THR A 305 6.67 7.26 2.79
N PHE A 306 5.61 6.99 3.56
CA PHE A 306 4.23 7.12 3.08
C PHE A 306 3.86 8.56 2.73
N ARG A 307 4.48 9.55 3.37
CA ARG A 307 4.30 10.95 3.02
C ARG A 307 4.91 11.25 1.64
N LEU A 308 6.17 10.90 1.43
CA LEU A 308 6.89 11.22 0.19
C LEU A 308 6.53 10.30 -0.96
N TRP A 309 6.36 9.00 -0.70
CA TRP A 309 6.09 7.98 -1.73
C TRP A 309 4.89 7.11 -1.33
N PRO A 310 3.68 7.70 -1.21
CA PRO A 310 2.50 6.92 -0.86
C PRO A 310 2.23 5.87 -1.93
N PRO A 311 2.18 4.57 -1.59
CA PRO A 311 1.89 3.53 -2.59
C PRO A 311 0.57 3.80 -3.33
N SER A 312 -0.48 4.19 -2.62
CA SER A 312 -1.73 4.68 -3.21
C SER A 312 -1.64 6.19 -3.47
N TRP A 313 -0.96 6.57 -4.53
CA TRP A 313 -0.63 7.96 -4.85
C TRP A 313 -1.83 8.82 -5.25
N MET A 314 -2.93 8.20 -5.74
CA MET A 314 -4.16 8.88 -6.14
C MET A 314 -5.33 7.91 -6.10
N PHE A 315 -6.49 8.39 -5.67
CA PHE A 315 -7.76 7.71 -5.79
C PHE A 315 -8.88 8.70 -6.11
N SER A 316 -10.08 8.22 -6.40
CA SER A 316 -11.18 9.10 -6.80
C SER A 316 -12.52 8.66 -6.23
N ARG A 317 -13.42 9.65 -6.15
CA ARG A 317 -14.84 9.47 -5.80
C ARG A 317 -15.71 10.20 -6.83
N ARG A 318 -16.79 9.56 -7.23
CA ARG A 318 -17.82 10.21 -8.06
C ARG A 318 -18.95 10.68 -7.17
N THR A 319 -19.34 11.96 -7.27
CA THR A 319 -20.51 12.49 -6.59
C THR A 319 -21.79 11.92 -7.21
N MET A 320 -22.69 11.40 -6.37
CA MET A 320 -23.99 10.86 -6.82
C MET A 320 -25.10 11.93 -6.83
N GLU A 321 -24.91 12.95 -6.04
CA GLU A 321 -25.79 14.12 -5.90
C GLU A 321 -24.94 15.36 -5.64
N PRO A 322 -25.49 16.58 -5.68
CA PRO A 322 -24.73 17.79 -5.33
C PRO A 322 -24.23 17.73 -3.88
N LEU A 323 -22.98 18.11 -3.66
CA LEU A 323 -22.32 18.14 -2.36
C LEU A 323 -21.74 19.52 -2.09
N THR A 324 -21.61 19.89 -0.82
CA THR A 324 -20.82 21.05 -0.40
C THR A 324 -19.51 20.55 0.22
N LEU A 325 -18.37 20.97 -0.34
CA LEU A 325 -17.02 20.62 0.10
C LEU A 325 -16.24 21.91 0.37
N GLY A 326 -15.85 22.17 1.61
CA GLY A 326 -15.16 23.40 2.00
C GLY A 326 -15.96 24.66 1.63
N GLY A 327 -17.29 24.62 1.80
CA GLY A 327 -18.18 25.71 1.40
C GLY A 327 -18.50 25.81 -0.10
N ARG A 328 -17.89 25.00 -0.94
CA ARG A 328 -18.06 24.97 -2.39
C ARG A 328 -19.11 23.93 -2.82
N CYS A 329 -20.06 24.34 -3.66
CA CYS A 329 -21.01 23.41 -4.27
C CYS A 329 -20.33 22.61 -5.41
N VAL A 330 -20.36 21.29 -5.30
CA VAL A 330 -19.86 20.32 -6.31
C VAL A 330 -21.07 19.57 -6.88
N PRO A 331 -21.39 19.72 -8.17
CA PRO A 331 -22.54 19.05 -8.79
C PRO A 331 -22.46 17.52 -8.75
N ALA A 332 -23.58 16.85 -8.98
CA ALA A 332 -23.62 15.42 -9.22
C ALA A 332 -22.79 15.02 -10.46
N GLY A 333 -22.24 13.80 -10.46
CA GLY A 333 -21.51 13.23 -11.60
C GLY A 333 -20.06 13.71 -11.73
N ILE A 334 -19.56 14.56 -10.83
CA ILE A 334 -18.17 15.02 -10.82
C ILE A 334 -17.26 13.91 -10.26
N MET A 335 -16.15 13.66 -10.96
CA MET A 335 -15.06 12.80 -10.50
C MET A 335 -14.10 13.62 -9.63
N CYS A 336 -14.27 13.58 -8.32
CA CYS A 336 -13.32 14.18 -7.39
C CYS A 336 -12.06 13.30 -7.29
N LEU A 337 -10.91 13.84 -7.64
CA LEU A 337 -9.60 13.21 -7.46
C LEU A 337 -9.02 13.65 -6.12
N VAL A 338 -8.51 12.70 -5.38
CA VAL A 338 -7.74 12.90 -4.14
C VAL A 338 -6.36 12.30 -4.36
N SER A 339 -5.32 13.09 -4.17
CA SER A 339 -3.96 12.63 -4.31
C SER A 339 -3.18 12.76 -3.01
N PRO A 340 -2.92 11.65 -2.28
CA PRO A 340 -1.94 11.66 -1.21
C PRO A 340 -0.59 12.22 -1.65
N ALA A 341 -0.08 11.83 -2.84
CA ALA A 341 1.20 12.32 -3.33
C ALA A 341 1.27 13.86 -3.50
N LEU A 342 0.14 14.51 -3.76
CA LEU A 342 0.06 15.97 -3.82
C LEU A 342 -0.09 16.58 -2.41
N LEU A 343 -1.08 16.12 -1.64
CA LEU A 343 -1.40 16.67 -0.31
C LEU A 343 -0.25 16.51 0.69
N HIS A 344 0.46 15.41 0.61
CA HIS A 344 1.58 15.10 1.51
C HIS A 344 2.85 15.90 1.20
N ARG A 345 2.89 16.62 0.08
CA ARG A 345 4.01 17.49 -0.32
C ARG A 345 3.63 18.95 -0.45
N ASP A 346 2.44 19.31 -0.04
CA ASP A 346 1.96 20.69 -0.16
C ASP A 346 2.63 21.58 0.89
N PRO A 347 3.40 22.62 0.47
CA PRO A 347 4.11 23.50 1.40
C PRO A 347 3.18 24.32 2.30
N ARG A 348 1.88 24.40 1.99
CA ARG A 348 0.88 25.01 2.87
C ARG A 348 0.73 24.24 4.19
N TRP A 349 1.01 22.94 4.19
CA TRP A 349 0.79 22.02 5.30
C TRP A 349 2.06 21.37 5.83
N TRP A 350 3.13 21.34 5.03
CA TRP A 350 4.37 20.62 5.35
C TRP A 350 5.58 21.54 5.24
N THR A 351 6.30 21.70 6.31
CA THR A 351 7.61 22.39 6.30
C THR A 351 8.62 21.50 5.60
N GLU A 352 9.41 22.07 4.68
CA GLU A 352 10.40 21.33 3.88
C GLU A 352 9.80 20.05 3.24
N PRO A 353 8.76 20.21 2.38
CA PRO A 353 7.91 19.10 1.95
C PRO A 353 8.65 18.03 1.15
N GLU A 354 9.77 18.34 0.51
CA GLU A 354 10.55 17.38 -0.30
C GLU A 354 11.67 16.69 0.50
N GLN A 355 11.96 17.12 1.72
CA GLN A 355 12.99 16.51 2.55
C GLN A 355 12.45 15.30 3.31
N PHE A 356 13.29 14.28 3.40
CA PHE A 356 13.02 13.08 4.19
C PHE A 356 13.43 13.32 5.64
N GLN A 357 12.46 13.62 6.51
CA GLN A 357 12.65 14.00 7.91
C GLN A 357 11.75 13.17 8.84
N PRO A 358 12.12 11.93 9.18
CA PRO A 358 11.33 11.07 10.07
C PRO A 358 11.08 11.69 11.44
N GLN A 359 12.00 12.53 11.93
CA GLN A 359 11.92 13.17 13.23
C GLN A 359 10.67 14.05 13.40
N ARG A 360 10.04 14.50 12.30
CA ARG A 360 8.77 15.25 12.38
C ARG A 360 7.61 14.44 12.99
N TRP A 361 7.72 13.13 13.02
CA TRP A 361 6.71 12.21 13.53
C TRP A 361 6.98 11.77 14.98
N LEU A 362 8.02 12.29 15.60
CA LEU A 362 8.42 11.93 16.96
C LEU A 362 8.05 13.06 17.94
N CYS A 363 7.36 12.69 19.01
CA CYS A 363 7.17 13.54 20.18
C CYS A 363 8.32 13.30 21.15
N ARG A 364 9.10 14.36 21.44
CA ARG A 364 10.18 14.36 22.42
C ARG A 364 9.73 15.11 23.65
N GLU A 365 9.29 14.40 24.67
CA GLU A 365 9.05 15.01 25.98
C GLU A 365 10.35 14.94 26.80
N HIS A 366 10.67 16.03 27.53
CA HIS A 366 11.90 16.11 28.30
C HIS A 366 12.02 14.94 29.28
N GLY A 367 13.07 14.09 29.08
CA GLY A 367 13.37 12.95 29.94
C GLY A 367 12.59 11.64 29.61
N GLN A 368 11.81 11.61 28.56
CA GLN A 368 11.15 10.40 28.08
C GLN A 368 11.76 9.95 26.75
N SER A 369 11.61 8.64 26.46
CA SER A 369 11.97 8.07 25.16
C SER A 369 11.07 8.64 24.05
N ASP A 370 11.62 8.78 22.86
CA ASP A 370 10.88 9.22 21.68
C ASP A 370 9.63 8.35 21.45
N ARG A 371 8.51 9.01 21.17
CA ARG A 371 7.24 8.36 20.88
C ARG A 371 6.74 8.76 19.49
N PHE A 372 6.36 7.77 18.67
CA PHE A 372 5.70 8.05 17.41
C PHE A 372 4.30 8.64 17.62
N ASP A 373 4.01 9.75 16.93
CA ASP A 373 2.68 10.34 16.87
C ASP A 373 2.36 10.81 15.44
N PRO A 374 1.39 10.23 14.77
CA PRO A 374 1.01 10.63 13.42
C PRO A 374 0.44 12.06 13.33
N LYS A 375 0.20 12.73 14.47
CA LYS A 375 -0.27 14.12 14.56
C LYS A 375 0.83 15.08 14.94
N ALA A 376 2.04 14.60 15.26
CA ALA A 376 3.15 15.43 15.73
C ALA A 376 3.47 16.62 14.82
N PRO A 377 3.42 16.51 13.47
CA PRO A 377 3.69 17.65 12.60
C PRO A 377 2.62 18.77 12.63
N GLY A 378 1.50 18.57 13.32
CA GLY A 378 0.46 19.62 13.49
C GLY A 378 -0.37 19.93 12.25
N GLN A 379 -0.31 19.11 11.21
CA GLN A 379 -1.06 19.30 9.99
C GLN A 379 -2.58 19.10 10.18
N PRO A 380 -3.44 19.76 9.38
CA PRO A 380 -4.88 19.59 9.46
C PRO A 380 -5.30 18.18 9.10
N ARG A 381 -6.47 17.77 9.60
CA ARG A 381 -7.09 16.50 9.20
C ARG A 381 -7.27 16.46 7.69
N GLY A 382 -6.86 15.34 7.06
CA GLY A 382 -6.91 15.18 5.61
C GLY A 382 -5.64 15.57 4.87
N ALA A 383 -4.65 16.20 5.53
CA ALA A 383 -3.35 16.48 4.93
C ALA A 383 -2.42 15.25 4.90
N PHE A 384 -2.64 14.27 5.79
CA PHE A 384 -1.95 12.98 5.78
C PHE A 384 -2.95 11.82 5.79
N LEU A 385 -3.05 11.09 4.68
CA LEU A 385 -3.99 9.99 4.48
C LEU A 385 -3.44 8.88 3.58
N PRO A 386 -2.34 8.26 3.95
CA PRO A 386 -1.74 7.19 3.14
C PRO A 386 -2.69 5.98 2.98
N PHE A 387 -3.61 5.79 3.91
CA PHE A 387 -4.62 4.72 3.92
C PHE A 387 -6.04 5.20 3.61
N GLY A 388 -6.18 6.46 3.19
CA GLY A 388 -7.48 7.10 2.99
C GLY A 388 -8.19 7.45 4.30
N ALA A 389 -9.51 7.68 4.24
CA ALA A 389 -10.31 8.02 5.42
C ALA A 389 -11.75 7.52 5.28
N GLY A 390 -12.49 7.52 6.42
CA GLY A 390 -13.92 7.21 6.47
C GLY A 390 -14.25 5.74 6.25
N PRO A 391 -15.51 5.42 5.88
CA PRO A 391 -15.98 4.03 5.79
C PRO A 391 -15.27 3.16 4.74
N ARG A 392 -14.55 3.78 3.81
CA ARG A 392 -13.76 3.10 2.77
C ARG A 392 -12.25 3.21 3.00
N MET A 393 -11.83 3.58 4.21
CA MET A 393 -10.43 3.55 4.64
C MET A 393 -9.86 2.14 4.50
N CYS A 394 -8.56 2.02 4.28
CA CYS A 394 -7.89 0.73 4.18
C CYS A 394 -8.21 -0.15 5.40
N ILE A 395 -8.70 -1.37 5.16
CA ILE A 395 -8.99 -2.32 6.23
C ILE A 395 -7.71 -2.88 6.86
N GLY A 396 -6.64 -2.97 6.05
CA GLY A 396 -5.34 -3.50 6.43
C GLY A 396 -4.36 -2.44 6.95
N GLU A 397 -4.82 -1.25 7.37
CA GLU A 397 -3.91 -0.18 7.81
C GLU A 397 -2.96 -0.64 8.91
N GLN A 398 -3.49 -1.15 10.03
CA GLN A 398 -2.65 -1.63 11.14
C GLN A 398 -1.80 -2.84 10.75
N PHE A 399 -2.31 -3.72 9.89
CA PHE A 399 -1.56 -4.84 9.34
C PHE A 399 -0.34 -4.32 8.56
N ALA A 400 -0.52 -3.37 7.63
CA ALA A 400 0.54 -2.81 6.82
C ALA A 400 1.61 -2.06 7.65
N TRP A 401 1.18 -1.29 8.67
CA TRP A 401 2.10 -0.66 9.61
C TRP A 401 2.96 -1.68 10.34
N SER A 402 2.33 -2.73 10.89
CA SER A 402 3.01 -3.78 11.66
C SER A 402 3.94 -4.60 10.78
N GLU A 403 3.46 -5.03 9.61
CA GLU A 403 4.22 -5.79 8.64
C GLU A 403 5.48 -5.02 8.21
N ALA A 404 5.31 -3.79 7.74
CA ALA A 404 6.43 -2.99 7.26
C ALA A 404 7.45 -2.66 8.36
N ALA A 405 7.00 -2.31 9.57
CA ALA A 405 7.90 -1.96 10.66
C ALA A 405 8.75 -3.16 11.11
N ILE A 406 8.13 -4.33 11.26
CA ILE A 406 8.83 -5.54 11.67
C ILE A 406 9.79 -6.03 10.59
N MET A 407 9.33 -6.06 9.33
CA MET A 407 10.18 -6.48 8.23
C MET A 407 11.39 -5.56 8.05
N LEU A 408 11.18 -4.24 8.14
CA LEU A 408 12.25 -3.25 8.06
C LEU A 408 13.27 -3.43 9.19
N ALA A 409 12.82 -3.61 10.43
CA ALA A 409 13.69 -3.80 11.58
C ALA A 409 14.47 -5.11 11.49
N GLU A 410 13.82 -6.24 11.16
CA GLU A 410 14.48 -7.55 11.06
C GLU A 410 15.55 -7.57 9.94
N LEU A 411 15.26 -6.95 8.78
CA LEU A 411 16.26 -6.81 7.72
C LEU A 411 17.42 -5.92 8.15
N GLY A 412 17.09 -4.75 8.73
CA GLY A 412 18.08 -3.75 9.12
C GLY A 412 18.93 -4.13 10.33
N ARG A 413 18.49 -5.08 11.16
CA ARG A 413 19.33 -5.66 12.23
C ARG A 413 20.54 -6.39 11.68
N ARG A 414 20.39 -7.06 10.56
CA ARG A 414 21.44 -7.93 9.99
C ARG A 414 22.18 -7.28 8.83
N TRP A 415 21.49 -6.50 8.00
CA TRP A 415 21.99 -6.01 6.74
C TRP A 415 21.97 -4.50 6.63
N ARG A 416 23.02 -3.93 6.07
CA ARG A 416 23.00 -2.61 5.41
C ARG A 416 22.73 -2.83 3.94
N ILE A 417 21.77 -2.10 3.43
CA ILE A 417 21.37 -2.17 2.02
C ILE A 417 21.81 -0.87 1.35
N HIS A 418 22.65 -0.98 0.34
CA HIS A 418 23.15 0.14 -0.43
C HIS A 418 22.52 0.13 -1.82
N VAL A 419 21.71 1.13 -2.14
CA VAL A 419 20.98 1.23 -3.41
C VAL A 419 21.89 1.82 -4.48
N THR A 420 22.21 1.02 -5.51
CA THR A 420 23.10 1.41 -6.60
C THR A 420 22.37 2.10 -7.75
N THR A 421 21.04 1.94 -7.84
CA THR A 421 20.21 2.65 -8.83
C THR A 421 19.88 4.06 -8.34
N THR A 422 20.58 5.09 -8.84
CA THR A 422 20.39 6.49 -8.45
C THR A 422 20.32 7.40 -9.67
N PRO A 423 19.48 8.45 -9.68
CA PRO A 423 18.44 8.77 -8.70
C PRO A 423 17.20 7.89 -8.87
N LEU A 424 16.62 7.48 -7.75
CA LEU A 424 15.37 6.74 -7.76
C LEU A 424 14.20 7.69 -8.08
N ARG A 425 13.45 7.39 -9.13
CA ARG A 425 12.33 8.22 -9.59
C ARG A 425 11.07 7.40 -9.73
N PRO A 426 9.87 7.99 -9.48
CA PRO A 426 8.61 7.33 -9.78
C PRO A 426 8.48 6.99 -11.26
N GLY A 427 7.99 5.80 -11.53
CA GLY A 427 7.74 5.29 -12.88
C GLY A 427 6.40 5.72 -13.47
N PRO A 428 5.99 5.13 -14.60
CA PRO A 428 4.70 5.41 -15.20
C PRO A 428 3.54 5.16 -14.25
N SER A 429 2.48 5.98 -14.34
CA SER A 429 1.31 5.87 -13.49
C SER A 429 0.69 4.46 -13.52
N SER A 430 0.54 3.86 -12.36
CA SER A 430 -0.04 2.53 -12.13
C SER A 430 -1.00 2.61 -10.94
N MET A 431 -1.45 1.46 -10.43
CA MET A 431 -2.23 1.42 -9.18
C MET A 431 -1.37 1.85 -7.98
N THR A 432 -0.08 1.51 -8.03
CA THR A 432 0.90 1.83 -6.99
C THR A 432 2.01 2.73 -7.53
N LEU A 433 2.65 3.49 -6.63
CA LEU A 433 3.79 4.35 -6.93
C LEU A 433 5.06 3.50 -6.94
N ARG A 434 5.40 2.97 -8.12
CA ARG A 434 6.59 2.13 -8.32
C ARG A 434 7.78 2.95 -8.80
N PRO A 435 9.02 2.53 -8.48
CA PRO A 435 10.21 3.03 -9.18
C PRO A 435 10.11 2.83 -10.69
N LYS A 436 10.73 3.73 -11.46
CA LYS A 436 10.73 3.70 -12.93
C LYS A 436 11.58 2.56 -13.48
N ASP A 437 12.75 2.41 -12.89
CA ASP A 437 13.77 1.48 -13.33
C ASP A 437 13.92 0.34 -12.27
N PRO A 438 14.46 -0.82 -12.62
CA PRO A 438 14.82 -1.85 -11.65
C PRO A 438 15.73 -1.29 -10.57
N VAL A 439 15.42 -1.57 -9.31
CA VAL A 439 16.18 -1.05 -8.17
C VAL A 439 17.21 -2.09 -7.76
N LYS A 440 18.44 -1.88 -8.21
CA LYS A 440 19.58 -2.70 -7.79
C LYS A 440 20.15 -2.19 -6.48
N ALA A 441 20.55 -3.10 -5.62
CA ALA A 441 21.21 -2.80 -4.36
C ALA A 441 22.27 -3.85 -4.04
N THR A 442 23.23 -3.48 -3.21
CA THR A 442 24.19 -4.39 -2.60
C THR A 442 23.90 -4.52 -1.11
N THR A 443 24.19 -5.67 -0.54
CA THR A 443 24.02 -5.95 0.88
C THR A 443 25.36 -6.10 1.56
N SER A 444 25.53 -5.53 2.75
CA SER A 444 26.68 -5.77 3.62
C SER A 444 26.23 -6.16 5.02
N LEU A 445 26.92 -7.12 5.63
CA LEU A 445 26.66 -7.53 7.00
C LEU A 445 26.89 -6.35 7.95
N ARG A 446 26.03 -6.23 8.94
CA ARG A 446 26.30 -5.33 10.07
C ARG A 446 27.21 -6.04 11.06
N ASP A 447 28.26 -5.33 11.50
CA ASP A 447 28.99 -5.72 12.69
C ASP A 447 28.05 -5.48 13.88
N VAL A 448 27.41 -6.55 14.36
CA VAL A 448 26.63 -6.51 15.60
C VAL A 448 27.64 -6.59 16.73
N ALA A 449 27.98 -5.42 17.30
CA ALA A 449 28.82 -5.35 18.49
C ALA A 449 28.07 -5.86 19.72
#